data_f46726597e5cf7cf988280006b540eeb
#
_entry.id   f46726597e5cf7cf988280006b540eeb
#
_cell.length_a   1.000
_cell.length_b   1.000
_cell.length_c   1.000
_cell.angle_alpha   90.00
_cell.angle_beta   90.00
_cell.angle_gamma   90.00
#
_symmetry.space_group_name_H-M   'P 1'
#
loop_
_entity.id
_entity.type
_entity.pdbx_description
1 polymer ?
#
loop_
_entity_poly.entity_id
_entity_poly.type
_entity_poly.pdbx_seq_one_letter_code
_entity_poly.pdbx_strand_id
1 'polypeptide(L)'
;MVKLLVGHKGSGKTKAMVDMANASLDSVNGSVVFINKNHRLMYDLKYRIRVVCMEDFEHITNIDEYIGFIYGIISQDHDIELIFIDSILKHADVKLEDLEEFLGRLAAISEIYGPDFVVSISADADEIGAYVNKYEILNPAE
;
A
#
# COMPACT_ATOMS: atom_id res chain seq x y z
N MET A 1 8.40 1.93 8.50
CA MET A 1 7.90 3.28 8.18
C MET A 1 6.72 3.18 7.21
N VAL A 2 5.73 4.03 7.38
CA VAL A 2 4.58 4.11 6.48
C VAL A 2 4.61 5.46 5.77
N LYS A 3 4.59 5.45 4.44
CA LYS A 3 4.57 6.65 3.60
C LYS A 3 3.26 6.70 2.82
N LEU A 4 2.74 7.88 2.59
CA LEU A 4 1.43 8.06 1.97
C LEU A 4 1.50 8.91 0.70
N LEU A 5 0.71 8.52 -0.31
CA LEU A 5 0.37 9.37 -1.44
C LEU A 5 -1.10 9.71 -1.31
N VAL A 6 -1.40 10.99 -1.09
CA VAL A 6 -2.77 11.47 -0.89
C VAL A 6 -3.14 12.40 -2.03
N GLY A 7 -4.33 12.25 -2.55
CA GLY A 7 -4.85 13.11 -3.60
C GLY A 7 -6.13 12.56 -4.20
N HIS A 8 -6.88 13.40 -4.88
CA HIS A 8 -8.12 12.96 -5.51
C HIS A 8 -7.85 11.95 -6.64
N LYS A 9 -8.89 11.26 -7.06
CA LYS A 9 -8.82 10.32 -8.17
C LYS A 9 -8.32 11.06 -9.43
N GLY A 10 -7.37 10.43 -10.14
CA GLY A 10 -6.82 11.02 -11.35
C GLY A 10 -5.63 11.95 -11.14
N SER A 11 -5.10 12.05 -9.91
CA SER A 11 -3.94 12.90 -9.62
C SER A 11 -2.58 12.26 -9.94
N GLY A 12 -2.57 11.07 -10.54
CA GLY A 12 -1.34 10.41 -10.94
C GLY A 12 -0.70 9.51 -9.89
N LYS A 13 -1.42 9.18 -8.82
CA LYS A 13 -0.89 8.36 -7.73
C LYS A 13 -0.48 6.96 -8.17
N THR A 14 -1.32 6.29 -8.98
CA THR A 14 -1.04 4.93 -9.42
C THR A 14 0.24 4.86 -10.25
N LYS A 15 0.42 5.80 -11.19
CA LYS A 15 1.64 5.86 -12.00
C LYS A 15 2.86 6.11 -11.12
N ALA A 16 2.75 7.02 -10.16
CA ALA A 16 3.84 7.32 -9.22
C ALA A 16 4.20 6.07 -8.40
N MET A 17 3.21 5.32 -7.93
CA MET A 17 3.43 4.09 -7.18
C MET A 17 4.14 3.03 -8.01
N VAL A 18 3.72 2.84 -9.26
CA VAL A 18 4.36 1.88 -10.18
C VAL A 18 5.82 2.30 -10.43
N ASP A 19 6.06 3.57 -10.71
CA ASP A 19 7.41 4.07 -10.95
C ASP A 19 8.30 3.89 -9.71
N MET A 20 7.78 4.18 -8.52
CA MET A 20 8.50 3.99 -7.27
C MET A 20 8.83 2.52 -7.01
N ALA A 21 7.86 1.64 -7.25
CA ALA A 21 8.06 0.20 -7.05
C ALA A 21 9.15 -0.34 -7.97
N ASN A 22 9.09 0.02 -9.26
CA ASN A 22 10.10 -0.41 -10.23
C ASN A 22 11.49 0.13 -9.86
N ALA A 23 11.57 1.39 -9.47
CA ALA A 23 12.84 2.02 -9.09
C ALA A 23 13.42 1.42 -7.81
N SER A 24 12.57 0.97 -6.89
CA SER A 24 13.03 0.42 -5.60
C SER A 24 13.88 -0.83 -5.77
N LEU A 25 13.72 -1.55 -6.88
CA LEU A 25 14.49 -2.77 -7.13
C LEU A 25 15.98 -2.52 -7.23
N ASP A 26 16.40 -1.28 -7.53
CA ASP A 26 17.82 -0.94 -7.61
C ASP A 26 18.45 -0.72 -6.23
N SER A 27 17.64 -0.50 -5.20
CA SER A 27 18.14 -0.18 -3.86
C SER A 27 17.82 -1.23 -2.80
N VAL A 28 16.83 -2.10 -3.03
CA VAL A 28 16.48 -3.15 -2.06
C VAL A 28 17.27 -4.41 -2.32
N ASN A 29 17.56 -5.15 -1.25
CA ASN A 29 18.20 -6.46 -1.35
C ASN A 29 17.17 -7.60 -1.29
N GLY A 30 16.01 -7.33 -0.74
CA GLY A 30 14.95 -8.31 -0.56
C GLY A 30 13.80 -8.16 -1.54
N SER A 31 12.64 -8.58 -1.11
CA SER A 31 11.44 -8.65 -1.95
C SER A 31 10.61 -7.38 -1.88
N VAL A 32 9.94 -7.07 -2.99
CA VAL A 32 8.98 -5.97 -3.10
C VAL A 32 7.62 -6.57 -3.48
N VAL A 33 6.58 -6.19 -2.76
CA VAL A 33 5.20 -6.63 -2.99
C VAL A 33 4.37 -5.42 -3.38
N PHE A 34 3.53 -5.57 -4.40
CA PHE A 34 2.60 -4.53 -4.84
C PHE A 34 1.18 -5.07 -4.79
N ILE A 35 0.37 -4.50 -3.90
CA ILE A 35 -1.02 -4.90 -3.72
C ILE A 35 -1.91 -3.90 -4.44
N ASN A 36 -2.70 -4.41 -5.39
CA ASN A 36 -3.61 -3.61 -6.19
C ASN A 36 -5.00 -4.24 -6.18
N LYS A 37 -6.00 -3.50 -6.63
CA LYS A 37 -7.36 -4.02 -6.69
C LYS A 37 -7.53 -5.09 -7.78
N ASN A 38 -6.93 -4.85 -8.96
CA ASN A 38 -7.12 -5.69 -10.14
C ASN A 38 -5.80 -5.98 -10.85
N HIS A 39 -5.88 -6.68 -12.00
CA HIS A 39 -4.71 -7.12 -12.75
C HIS A 39 -4.17 -6.09 -13.75
N ARG A 40 -4.70 -4.87 -13.79
CA ARG A 40 -4.37 -3.87 -14.81
C ARG A 40 -2.90 -3.45 -14.82
N LEU A 41 -2.22 -3.51 -13.68
CA LEU A 41 -0.84 -3.07 -13.55
C LEU A 41 0.19 -4.20 -13.75
N MET A 42 -0.27 -5.42 -13.99
CA MET A 42 0.61 -6.59 -14.05
C MET A 42 1.76 -6.43 -15.05
N TYR A 43 1.50 -5.80 -16.19
CA TYR A 43 2.52 -5.62 -17.23
C TYR A 43 3.37 -4.36 -17.08
N ASP A 44 2.95 -3.45 -16.19
CA ASP A 44 3.69 -2.20 -15.92
C ASP A 44 4.73 -2.38 -14.83
N LEU A 45 4.57 -3.41 -14.02
CA LEU A 45 5.49 -3.73 -12.93
C LEU A 45 6.53 -4.76 -13.40
N LYS A 46 7.79 -4.55 -12.99
CA LYS A 46 8.87 -5.48 -13.33
C LYS A 46 8.60 -6.84 -12.69
N TYR A 47 9.03 -7.92 -13.36
CA TYR A 47 8.71 -9.29 -12.95
C TYR A 47 9.20 -9.66 -11.54
N ARG A 48 10.23 -8.98 -11.02
CA ARG A 48 10.73 -9.23 -9.66
C ARG A 48 9.78 -8.75 -8.57
N ILE A 49 8.80 -7.89 -8.93
CA ILE A 49 7.80 -7.41 -7.97
C ILE A 49 6.68 -8.43 -7.91
N ARG A 50 6.35 -8.88 -6.68
CA ARG A 50 5.19 -9.74 -6.45
C ARG A 50 3.94 -8.90 -6.51
N VAL A 51 3.08 -9.20 -7.46
CA VAL A 51 1.80 -8.49 -7.63
C VAL A 51 0.70 -9.30 -6.98
N VAL A 52 -0.04 -8.65 -6.08
CA VAL A 52 -1.21 -9.24 -5.43
C VAL A 52 -2.44 -8.46 -5.85
N CYS A 53 -3.42 -9.14 -6.41
CA CYS A 53 -4.66 -8.51 -6.89
C CYS A 53 -5.79 -8.86 -5.94
N MET A 54 -6.34 -7.85 -5.26
CA MET A 54 -7.35 -8.07 -4.22
C MET A 54 -8.65 -8.65 -4.73
N GLU A 55 -8.99 -8.42 -6.01
CA GLU A 55 -10.19 -9.04 -6.59
C GLU A 55 -10.10 -10.57 -6.65
N ASP A 56 -8.90 -11.14 -6.53
CA ASP A 56 -8.73 -12.60 -6.44
C ASP A 56 -9.09 -13.14 -5.06
N PHE A 57 -9.25 -12.25 -4.08
CA PHE A 57 -9.48 -12.59 -2.67
C PHE A 57 -10.72 -11.86 -2.15
N GLU A 58 -11.82 -12.01 -2.86
CA GLU A 58 -13.05 -11.26 -2.60
C GLU A 58 -13.69 -11.51 -1.24
N HIS A 59 -13.28 -12.57 -0.55
CA HIS A 59 -13.78 -12.87 0.79
C HIS A 59 -13.10 -12.02 1.88
N ILE A 60 -12.07 -11.26 1.53
CA ILE A 60 -11.47 -10.29 2.46
C ILE A 60 -12.31 -9.02 2.40
N THR A 61 -13.10 -8.76 3.45
CA THR A 61 -14.16 -7.73 3.41
C THR A 61 -14.10 -6.70 4.54
N ASN A 62 -13.05 -6.75 5.37
CA ASN A 62 -12.88 -5.76 6.45
C ASN A 62 -11.40 -5.58 6.77
N ILE A 63 -11.09 -4.56 7.59
CA ILE A 63 -9.69 -4.24 7.90
C ILE A 63 -9.00 -5.34 8.69
N ASP A 64 -9.70 -6.04 9.57
CA ASP A 64 -9.10 -7.13 10.35
C ASP A 64 -8.63 -8.25 9.43
N GLU A 65 -9.48 -8.62 8.47
CA GLU A 65 -9.13 -9.64 7.49
C GLU A 65 -7.99 -9.18 6.60
N TYR A 66 -7.99 -7.91 6.19
CA TYR A 66 -6.92 -7.36 5.36
C TYR A 66 -5.59 -7.37 6.09
N ILE A 67 -5.58 -6.97 7.34
CA ILE A 67 -4.37 -6.99 8.17
C ILE A 67 -3.87 -8.43 8.34
N GLY A 68 -4.78 -9.38 8.57
CA GLY A 68 -4.42 -10.80 8.62
C GLY A 68 -3.79 -11.29 7.32
N PHE A 69 -4.31 -10.81 6.19
CA PHE A 69 -3.77 -11.11 4.87
C PHE A 69 -2.33 -10.59 4.74
N ILE A 70 -2.08 -9.37 5.22
CA ILE A 70 -0.71 -8.79 5.24
C ILE A 70 0.22 -9.62 6.11
N TYR A 71 -0.23 -10.06 7.29
CA TYR A 71 0.56 -10.97 8.13
C TYR A 71 0.90 -12.26 7.39
N GLY A 72 -0.06 -12.80 6.64
CA GLY A 72 0.17 -13.99 5.83
C GLY A 72 1.25 -13.79 4.78
N ILE A 73 1.25 -12.64 4.11
CA ILE A 73 2.28 -12.30 3.13
C ILE A 73 3.65 -12.23 3.80
N ILE A 74 3.75 -11.54 4.92
CA ILE A 74 5.01 -11.37 5.66
C ILE A 74 5.50 -12.71 6.21
N SER A 75 4.60 -13.57 6.68
CA SER A 75 4.99 -14.85 7.27
C SER A 75 5.63 -15.80 6.27
N GLN A 76 5.33 -15.65 5.00
CA GLN A 76 5.87 -16.51 3.94
C GLN A 76 7.18 -16.02 3.36
N ASP A 77 7.56 -14.76 3.61
CA ASP A 77 8.75 -14.18 3.01
C ASP A 77 9.33 -13.15 3.98
N HIS A 78 10.32 -13.57 4.75
CA HIS A 78 10.99 -12.70 5.72
C HIS A 78 11.92 -11.67 5.07
N ASP A 79 12.13 -11.77 3.75
CA ASP A 79 12.98 -10.85 3.01
C ASP A 79 12.23 -9.67 2.42
N ILE A 80 10.93 -9.54 2.68
CA ILE A 80 10.15 -8.41 2.16
C ILE A 80 10.63 -7.12 2.80
N GLU A 81 11.02 -6.14 1.96
CA GLU A 81 11.47 -4.82 2.40
C GLU A 81 10.44 -3.72 2.16
N LEU A 82 9.63 -3.87 1.10
CA LEU A 82 8.64 -2.87 0.72
C LEU A 82 7.32 -3.52 0.33
N ILE A 83 6.23 -2.94 0.81
CA ILE A 83 4.88 -3.32 0.41
C ILE A 83 4.15 -2.06 -0.04
N PHE A 84 3.75 -2.04 -1.30
CA PHE A 84 2.94 -0.97 -1.88
C PHE A 84 1.47 -1.38 -1.83
N ILE A 85 0.60 -0.46 -1.41
CA ILE A 85 -0.85 -0.69 -1.39
C ILE A 85 -1.50 0.44 -2.19
N ASP A 86 -1.93 0.15 -3.40
CA ASP A 86 -2.51 1.15 -4.28
C ASP A 86 -4.02 1.27 -4.08
N SER A 87 -4.49 2.48 -3.87
CA SER A 87 -5.93 2.80 -3.76
C SER A 87 -6.61 2.03 -2.63
N ILE A 88 -6.10 2.18 -1.40
CA ILE A 88 -6.57 1.40 -0.24
C ILE A 88 -8.09 1.47 -0.03
N LEU A 89 -8.73 2.60 -0.31
CA LEU A 89 -10.16 2.74 -0.11
C LEU A 89 -11.00 1.88 -1.07
N LYS A 90 -10.36 1.23 -2.05
CA LYS A 90 -11.01 0.30 -2.96
C LYS A 90 -10.79 -1.16 -2.57
N HIS A 91 -10.06 -1.40 -1.47
CA HIS A 91 -9.71 -2.75 -1.02
C HIS A 91 -10.53 -3.14 0.19
N ALA A 92 -11.03 -4.38 0.20
CA ALA A 92 -11.57 -5.01 1.40
C ALA A 92 -12.58 -4.14 2.16
N ASP A 93 -13.35 -3.34 1.43
CA ASP A 93 -14.37 -2.45 2.01
C ASP A 93 -13.80 -1.48 3.07
N VAL A 94 -12.54 -1.08 2.92
CA VAL A 94 -11.91 -0.10 3.81
C VAL A 94 -12.48 1.29 3.51
N LYS A 95 -13.00 1.96 4.53
CA LYS A 95 -13.63 3.27 4.43
C LYS A 95 -12.74 4.36 5.02
N LEU A 96 -13.04 5.62 4.68
CA LEU A 96 -12.30 6.76 5.25
C LEU A 96 -12.27 6.73 6.77
N GLU A 97 -13.37 6.35 7.40
CA GLU A 97 -13.50 6.28 8.86
C GLU A 97 -12.62 5.19 9.48
N ASP A 98 -12.22 4.19 8.69
CA ASP A 98 -11.37 3.08 9.15
C ASP A 98 -9.88 3.38 8.98
N LEU A 99 -9.57 4.46 8.26
CA LEU A 99 -8.22 4.70 7.75
C LEU A 99 -7.21 4.97 8.85
N GLU A 100 -7.60 5.73 9.88
CA GLU A 100 -6.69 6.05 10.99
C GLU A 100 -6.21 4.76 11.67
N GLU A 101 -7.14 3.87 12.01
CA GLU A 101 -6.83 2.59 12.63
C GLU A 101 -5.98 1.72 11.70
N PHE A 102 -6.35 1.66 10.43
CA PHE A 102 -5.64 0.85 9.45
C PHE A 102 -4.17 1.28 9.34
N LEU A 103 -3.92 2.57 9.18
CA LEU A 103 -2.56 3.09 9.06
C LEU A 103 -1.76 2.88 10.34
N GLY A 104 -2.40 3.02 11.50
CA GLY A 104 -1.76 2.75 12.79
C GLY A 104 -1.33 1.29 12.91
N ARG A 105 -2.15 0.37 12.42
CA ARG A 105 -1.83 -1.06 12.44
C ARG A 105 -0.70 -1.39 11.46
N LEU A 106 -0.66 -0.74 10.29
CA LEU A 106 0.47 -0.90 9.37
C LEU A 106 1.76 -0.36 9.98
N ALA A 107 1.70 0.77 10.66
CA ALA A 107 2.87 1.35 11.31
C ALA A 107 3.44 0.41 12.38
N ALA A 108 2.57 -0.24 13.15
CA ALA A 108 2.99 -1.23 14.15
C ALA A 108 3.65 -2.44 13.50
N ILE A 109 3.08 -2.94 12.39
CA ILE A 109 3.65 -4.06 11.65
C ILE A 109 5.03 -3.69 11.12
N SER A 110 5.16 -2.50 10.53
CA SER A 110 6.44 -2.03 10.01
C SER A 110 7.51 -1.98 11.09
N GLU A 111 7.17 -1.47 12.26
CA GLU A 111 8.10 -1.34 13.38
C GLU A 111 8.54 -2.71 13.91
N ILE A 112 7.62 -3.66 14.01
CA ILE A 112 7.89 -4.97 14.60
C ILE A 112 8.57 -5.91 13.61
N TYR A 113 8.12 -5.94 12.35
CA TYR A 113 8.53 -6.95 11.36
C TYR A 113 9.47 -6.42 10.28
N GLY A 114 9.60 -5.11 10.15
CA GLY A 114 10.61 -4.50 9.29
C GLY A 114 10.20 -3.93 7.94
N PRO A 115 9.17 -4.45 7.22
CA PRO A 115 8.84 -3.89 5.91
C PRO A 115 8.34 -2.45 6.02
N ASP A 116 8.72 -1.64 5.03
CA ASP A 116 8.14 -0.31 4.85
C ASP A 116 6.88 -0.43 3.98
N PHE A 117 5.92 0.44 4.22
CA PHE A 117 4.67 0.49 3.46
C PHE A 117 4.57 1.82 2.71
N VAL A 118 4.11 1.77 1.48
CA VAL A 118 3.72 2.95 0.71
C VAL A 118 2.26 2.77 0.32
N VAL A 119 1.41 3.66 0.79
CA VAL A 119 -0.05 3.53 0.64
C VAL A 119 -0.60 4.72 -0.12
N SER A 120 -1.39 4.49 -1.16
CA SER A 120 -2.07 5.57 -1.85
C SER A 120 -3.53 5.67 -1.40
N ILE A 121 -3.98 6.90 -1.22
CA ILE A 121 -5.32 7.21 -0.71
C ILE A 121 -5.97 8.19 -1.67
N SER A 122 -7.07 7.75 -2.33
CA SER A 122 -7.82 8.59 -3.26
C SER A 122 -8.89 9.36 -2.49
N ALA A 123 -8.49 10.49 -1.91
CA ALA A 123 -9.36 11.40 -1.19
C ALA A 123 -8.67 12.77 -1.14
N ASP A 124 -9.45 13.83 -0.99
CA ASP A 124 -8.90 15.17 -0.80
C ASP A 124 -8.32 15.29 0.61
N ALA A 125 -7.27 16.10 0.75
CA ALA A 125 -6.59 16.24 2.04
C ALA A 125 -7.54 16.70 3.16
N ASP A 126 -8.53 17.51 2.85
CA ASP A 126 -9.52 18.01 3.82
C ASP A 126 -10.59 16.98 4.19
N GLU A 127 -10.70 15.88 3.44
CA GLU A 127 -11.59 14.77 3.80
C GLU A 127 -10.96 13.83 4.83
N ILE A 128 -9.63 13.89 4.94
CA ILE A 128 -8.85 13.00 5.80
C ILE A 128 -8.50 13.74 7.08
N GLY A 129 -8.48 13.03 8.22
CA GLY A 129 -8.14 13.63 9.49
C GLY A 129 -6.67 14.05 9.61
N ALA A 130 -6.39 14.89 10.60
CA ALA A 130 -5.03 15.39 10.83
C ALA A 130 -4.02 14.28 11.20
N TYR A 131 -4.50 13.08 11.52
CA TYR A 131 -3.64 11.96 11.86
C TYR A 131 -2.65 11.61 10.73
N VAL A 132 -2.97 11.94 9.47
CA VAL A 132 -2.07 11.67 8.34
C VAL A 132 -0.75 12.42 8.47
N ASN A 133 -0.72 13.51 9.23
CA ASN A 133 0.50 14.29 9.45
C ASN A 133 1.56 13.53 10.26
N LYS A 134 1.22 12.40 10.85
CA LYS A 134 2.20 11.52 11.51
C LYS A 134 3.07 10.76 10.52
N TYR A 135 2.68 10.74 9.26
CA TYR A 135 3.34 9.96 8.22
C TYR A 135 4.01 10.86 7.20
N GLU A 136 5.02 10.33 6.52
CA GLU A 136 5.64 11.06 5.41
C GLU A 136 4.66 11.07 4.23
N ILE A 137 4.34 12.27 3.75
CA ILE A 137 3.46 12.44 2.60
C ILE A 137 4.33 12.64 1.36
N LEU A 138 4.15 11.78 0.37
CA LEU A 138 4.88 11.84 -0.89
C LEU A 138 4.06 12.62 -1.92
N ASN A 139 4.74 13.34 -2.80
CA ASN A 139 4.08 14.11 -3.85
C ASN A 139 4.11 13.31 -5.16
N PRO A 140 2.95 12.87 -5.68
CA PRO A 140 2.91 12.07 -6.90
C PRO A 140 3.33 12.84 -8.16
N ALA A 141 3.32 14.18 -8.12
CA ALA A 141 3.70 15.01 -9.25
C ALA A 141 5.22 15.11 -9.45
N GLU A 142 5.98 14.63 -8.50
CA GLU A 142 7.46 14.60 -8.55
C GLU A 142 7.98 13.20 -8.96
#